data_6f7e31803fa1c0d85d6851590f57b409
#
_entry.id   6f7e31803fa1c0d85d6851590f57b409
#
_cell.length_a   1.000
_cell.length_b   1.000
_cell.length_c   1.000
_cell.angle_alpha   90.00
_cell.angle_beta   90.00
_cell.angle_gamma   90.00
#
_symmetry.space_group_name_H-M   'P 1'
#
loop_
_entity.id
_entity.type
_entity.pdbx_description
1 polymer ?
#
loop_
_entity_poly.entity_id
_entity_poly.type
_entity_poly.pdbx_seq_one_letter_code
_entity_poly.pdbx_strand_id
1 'polypeptide(L)'
;EAGGITQHIGAYHVELPDGQAITFLDTPGHEAFTAMRARGAKMTDVAIIIVAADDCIMPQTVEAINHAKSAGIEIIVAINKMDKPTANPDQVKTELTKYELVPEEWGGDVICVPVSAKTHEGIDNLLENILLVAEMMELKANPNRRAKGVVIEAKLDRGRGPVATVLVQNGTLHQGDYVIVGNAVGRVRAMVDDKGKTAKVAGPSVPVEIIGLDDVPQAGDELNAVEDERMAKSLADQRRDNHRQEILAANARVNLDDLVSLIADGVKTLNVIVKADVGGSAEAVKASLLKLSNEEVKVAVIHSAVGGITESDVMLAAASNAIICGFN
;
A
#
# COMPACT_ATOMS: atom_id res chain seq x y z
N GLU A 1 4.17 15.43 -6.47
CA GLU A 1 3.36 15.40 -5.25
C GLU A 1 3.58 16.66 -4.42
N ALA A 2 2.57 17.06 -3.65
CA ALA A 2 2.67 18.26 -2.82
C ALA A 2 3.76 18.06 -1.75
N GLY A 3 4.66 19.05 -1.60
CA GLY A 3 5.77 19.01 -0.63
C GLY A 3 6.97 18.17 -1.05
N GLY A 4 6.99 17.57 -2.24
CA GLY A 4 8.14 16.80 -2.76
C GLY A 4 8.41 15.48 -2.02
N ILE A 5 7.39 14.92 -1.35
CA ILE A 5 7.46 13.63 -0.64
C ILE A 5 6.46 12.65 -1.24
N THR A 6 6.81 11.36 -1.26
CA THR A 6 5.91 10.29 -1.68
C THR A 6 4.73 10.18 -0.70
N GLN A 7 3.50 10.24 -1.22
CA GLN A 7 2.26 10.16 -0.43
C GLN A 7 1.37 8.98 -0.83
N HIS A 8 1.65 8.36 -1.97
CA HIS A 8 0.94 7.22 -2.53
C HIS A 8 1.88 6.04 -2.75
N ILE A 9 1.35 4.82 -2.86
CA ILE A 9 2.18 3.69 -3.28
C ILE A 9 2.36 3.78 -4.80
N GLY A 10 3.57 4.12 -5.24
CA GLY A 10 3.96 4.06 -6.65
C GLY A 10 4.32 2.63 -7.07
N ALA A 11 3.90 2.22 -8.27
CA ALA A 11 4.32 0.95 -8.86
C ALA A 11 5.00 1.21 -10.20
N TYR A 12 6.22 0.73 -10.37
CA TYR A 12 7.06 1.00 -11.53
C TYR A 12 7.61 -0.30 -12.08
N HIS A 13 7.36 -0.55 -13.36
CA HIS A 13 7.88 -1.72 -14.07
C HIS A 13 9.11 -1.35 -14.88
N VAL A 14 10.26 -1.88 -14.49
CA VAL A 14 11.57 -1.58 -15.10
C VAL A 14 12.05 -2.81 -15.87
N GLU A 15 12.23 -2.66 -17.17
CA GLU A 15 12.85 -3.66 -18.03
C GLU A 15 14.36 -3.41 -18.09
N LEU A 16 15.14 -4.44 -17.83
CA LEU A 16 16.60 -4.40 -17.86
C LEU A 16 17.13 -4.73 -19.27
N PRO A 17 18.37 -4.34 -19.60
CA PRO A 17 18.94 -4.56 -20.92
C PRO A 17 19.05 -6.03 -21.34
N ASP A 18 19.07 -6.95 -20.40
CA ASP A 18 19.12 -8.40 -20.58
C ASP A 18 17.75 -9.03 -20.85
N GLY A 19 16.67 -8.23 -20.81
CA GLY A 19 15.30 -8.67 -21.01
C GLY A 19 14.60 -9.15 -19.73
N GLN A 20 15.26 -9.11 -18.56
CA GLN A 20 14.63 -9.33 -17.29
C GLN A 20 13.85 -8.07 -16.85
N ALA A 21 12.90 -8.23 -15.95
CA ALA A 21 12.11 -7.10 -15.46
C ALA A 21 11.94 -7.16 -13.94
N ILE A 22 11.97 -5.99 -13.32
CA ILE A 22 11.75 -5.83 -11.89
C ILE A 22 10.60 -4.85 -11.70
N THR A 23 9.66 -5.18 -10.82
CA THR A 23 8.59 -4.26 -10.43
C THR A 23 8.87 -3.71 -9.03
N PHE A 24 9.06 -2.40 -8.96
CA PHE A 24 9.26 -1.67 -7.72
C PHE A 24 7.94 -1.14 -7.20
N LEU A 25 7.70 -1.33 -5.90
CA LEU A 25 6.64 -0.66 -5.14
C LEU A 25 7.29 0.38 -4.23
N ASP A 26 7.13 1.66 -4.57
CA ASP A 26 7.61 2.76 -3.74
C ASP A 26 6.58 3.12 -2.67
N THR A 27 6.97 3.07 -1.40
CA THR A 27 6.11 3.36 -0.26
C THR A 27 6.55 4.61 0.49
N PRO A 28 5.61 5.44 0.96
CA PRO A 28 5.96 6.63 1.73
C PRO A 28 6.75 6.30 2.99
N GLY A 29 7.83 7.06 3.25
CA GLY A 29 8.67 6.89 4.44
C GLY A 29 8.11 7.50 5.73
N HIS A 30 7.12 8.40 5.63
CA HIS A 30 6.60 9.12 6.79
C HIS A 30 5.79 8.23 7.73
N GLU A 31 5.87 8.47 9.04
CA GLU A 31 5.20 7.69 10.12
C GLU A 31 3.68 7.51 9.91
N ALA A 32 3.01 8.51 9.33
CA ALA A 32 1.57 8.44 9.06
C ALA A 32 1.17 7.26 8.14
N PHE A 33 2.10 6.74 7.32
CA PHE A 33 1.85 5.74 6.29
C PHE A 33 2.28 4.30 6.67
N THR A 34 2.30 3.97 7.95
CA THR A 34 2.63 2.63 8.48
C THR A 34 1.83 1.51 7.80
N ALA A 35 0.52 1.71 7.61
CA ALA A 35 -0.35 0.73 6.95
C ALA A 35 0.05 0.48 5.48
N MET A 36 0.52 1.51 4.76
CA MET A 36 1.00 1.38 3.38
C MET A 36 2.29 0.56 3.32
N ARG A 37 3.25 0.79 4.23
CA ARG A 37 4.49 -0.01 4.31
C ARG A 37 4.21 -1.48 4.63
N ALA A 38 3.37 -1.74 5.63
CA ALA A 38 2.96 -3.10 5.97
C ALA A 38 2.26 -3.83 4.82
N ARG A 39 1.46 -3.10 4.03
CA ARG A 39 0.79 -3.63 2.84
C ARG A 39 1.79 -3.88 1.72
N GLY A 40 2.67 -2.93 1.42
CA GLY A 40 3.75 -3.08 0.43
C GLY A 40 4.58 -4.32 0.70
N ALA A 41 5.03 -4.51 1.93
CA ALA A 41 5.80 -5.69 2.33
C ALA A 41 5.08 -7.03 2.09
N LYS A 42 3.74 -7.08 2.26
CA LYS A 42 2.95 -8.31 1.98
C LYS A 42 2.73 -8.62 0.50
N MET A 43 2.96 -7.65 -0.37
CA MET A 43 2.74 -7.76 -1.81
C MET A 43 4.01 -8.07 -2.60
N THR A 44 5.18 -7.93 -1.96
CA THR A 44 6.49 -8.02 -2.58
C THR A 44 7.25 -9.26 -2.11
N ASP A 45 8.24 -9.66 -2.88
CA ASP A 45 9.11 -10.81 -2.59
C ASP A 45 10.38 -10.36 -1.86
N VAL A 46 10.88 -9.14 -2.15
CA VAL A 46 12.09 -8.56 -1.57
C VAL A 46 11.83 -7.14 -1.11
N ALA A 47 12.37 -6.76 0.04
CA ALA A 47 12.35 -5.39 0.55
C ALA A 47 13.72 -4.72 0.40
N ILE A 48 13.74 -3.54 -0.17
CA ILE A 48 14.95 -2.70 -0.22
C ILE A 48 14.82 -1.63 0.86
N ILE A 49 15.66 -1.71 1.88
CA ILE A 49 15.72 -0.71 2.95
C ILE A 49 16.80 0.32 2.60
N ILE A 50 16.38 1.55 2.36
CA ILE A 50 17.30 2.64 2.01
C ILE A 50 17.72 3.36 3.29
N VAL A 51 19.03 3.41 3.53
CA VAL A 51 19.64 4.12 4.67
C VAL A 51 20.65 5.13 4.14
N ALA A 52 20.61 6.35 4.61
CA ALA A 52 21.60 7.34 4.23
C ALA A 52 22.93 7.11 4.97
N ALA A 53 24.03 7.11 4.25
CA ALA A 53 25.38 6.84 4.81
C ALA A 53 25.86 7.95 5.76
N ASP A 54 25.26 9.13 5.74
CA ASP A 54 25.57 10.28 6.58
C ASP A 54 24.64 10.45 7.78
N ASP A 55 23.55 9.66 7.81
CA ASP A 55 22.58 9.65 8.90
C ASP A 55 22.62 8.27 9.59
N CYS A 56 22.18 8.21 10.83
CA CYS A 56 22.00 6.94 11.54
C CYS A 56 20.65 6.28 11.15
N ILE A 57 20.42 5.06 11.65
CA ILE A 57 19.15 4.37 11.47
C ILE A 57 18.04 5.16 12.17
N MET A 58 17.13 5.72 11.40
CA MET A 58 15.99 6.50 11.88
C MET A 58 14.86 5.57 12.38
N PRO A 59 13.98 6.04 13.29
CA PRO A 59 12.85 5.23 13.78
C PRO A 59 11.97 4.65 12.67
N GLN A 60 11.79 5.39 11.58
CA GLN A 60 11.03 4.97 10.39
C GLN A 60 11.73 3.80 9.65
N THR A 61 13.06 3.79 9.64
CA THR A 61 13.84 2.67 9.08
C THR A 61 13.67 1.41 9.93
N VAL A 62 13.67 1.54 11.25
CA VAL A 62 13.41 0.43 12.18
C VAL A 62 12.02 -0.15 11.95
N GLU A 63 11.02 0.70 11.77
CA GLU A 63 9.65 0.30 11.46
C GLU A 63 9.59 -0.47 10.13
N ALA A 64 10.26 0.02 9.08
CA ALA A 64 10.31 -0.67 7.78
C ALA A 64 10.98 -2.06 7.89
N ILE A 65 12.07 -2.17 8.65
CA ILE A 65 12.74 -3.45 8.94
C ILE A 65 11.76 -4.42 9.63
N ASN A 66 11.04 -3.94 10.65
CA ASN A 66 10.07 -4.77 11.38
C ASN A 66 8.93 -5.24 10.49
N HIS A 67 8.45 -4.40 9.56
CA HIS A 67 7.42 -4.80 8.60
C HIS A 67 7.92 -5.87 7.62
N ALA A 68 9.13 -5.72 7.09
CA ALA A 68 9.74 -6.71 6.21
C ALA A 68 9.94 -8.05 6.93
N LYS A 69 10.50 -8.04 8.15
CA LYS A 69 10.66 -9.24 8.98
C LYS A 69 9.30 -9.90 9.31
N SER A 70 8.30 -9.10 9.68
CA SER A 70 6.95 -9.61 9.98
C SER A 70 6.27 -10.23 8.75
N ALA A 71 6.57 -9.74 7.57
CA ALA A 71 6.09 -10.29 6.30
C ALA A 71 6.89 -11.52 5.85
N GLY A 72 8.07 -11.78 6.44
CA GLY A 72 8.94 -12.90 6.11
C GLY A 72 9.59 -12.76 4.73
N ILE A 73 9.84 -11.54 4.28
CA ILE A 73 10.48 -11.25 2.99
C ILE A 73 11.97 -10.94 3.17
N GLU A 74 12.75 -11.27 2.14
CA GLU A 74 14.18 -11.00 2.11
C GLU A 74 14.48 -9.50 2.12
N ILE A 75 15.55 -9.11 2.83
CA ILE A 75 15.94 -7.70 3.00
C ILE A 75 17.27 -7.44 2.33
N ILE A 76 17.32 -6.47 1.43
CA ILE A 76 18.54 -5.87 0.89
C ILE A 76 18.64 -4.46 1.44
N VAL A 77 19.82 -4.07 1.90
CA VAL A 77 20.06 -2.70 2.39
C VAL A 77 20.84 -1.90 1.36
N ALA A 78 20.24 -0.80 0.89
CA ALA A 78 20.89 0.17 0.03
C ALA A 78 21.42 1.34 0.88
N ILE A 79 22.74 1.46 1.02
CA ILE A 79 23.40 2.54 1.76
C ILE A 79 23.60 3.70 0.81
N ASN A 80 22.68 4.69 0.85
CA ASN A 80 22.61 5.79 -0.10
C ASN A 80 23.45 7.00 0.36
N LYS A 81 23.62 7.98 -0.53
CA LYS A 81 24.38 9.22 -0.35
C LYS A 81 25.89 8.99 -0.20
N MET A 82 26.44 7.97 -0.88
CA MET A 82 27.89 7.70 -0.86
C MET A 82 28.72 8.83 -1.47
N ASP A 83 28.11 9.72 -2.24
CA ASP A 83 28.74 10.93 -2.80
C ASP A 83 29.10 11.98 -1.75
N LYS A 84 28.62 11.87 -0.52
CA LYS A 84 28.91 12.83 0.54
C LYS A 84 30.24 12.54 1.24
N PRO A 85 31.04 13.57 1.59
CA PRO A 85 32.31 13.39 2.31
C PRO A 85 32.13 12.86 3.74
N THR A 86 30.92 12.96 4.29
CA THR A 86 30.54 12.47 5.62
C THR A 86 29.99 11.05 5.59
N ALA A 87 29.95 10.39 4.42
CA ALA A 87 29.43 9.04 4.29
C ALA A 87 30.25 8.03 5.10
N ASN A 88 29.59 7.25 5.95
CA ASN A 88 30.21 6.23 6.77
C ASN A 88 29.41 4.92 6.70
N PRO A 89 29.60 4.08 5.67
CA PRO A 89 28.84 2.83 5.51
C PRO A 89 29.11 1.84 6.63
N ASP A 90 30.29 1.81 7.23
CA ASP A 90 30.62 0.86 8.31
C ASP A 90 29.85 1.16 9.60
N GLN A 91 29.58 2.44 9.87
CA GLN A 91 28.71 2.82 10.98
C GLN A 91 27.30 2.34 10.76
N VAL A 92 26.75 2.50 9.56
CA VAL A 92 25.41 2.01 9.20
C VAL A 92 25.33 0.49 9.36
N LYS A 93 26.33 -0.25 8.84
CA LYS A 93 26.42 -1.71 8.99
C LYS A 93 26.47 -2.13 10.47
N THR A 94 27.24 -1.42 11.29
CA THR A 94 27.29 -1.67 12.75
C THR A 94 25.95 -1.43 13.42
N GLU A 95 25.21 -0.41 13.02
CA GLU A 95 23.89 -0.13 13.58
C GLU A 95 22.84 -1.17 13.16
N LEU A 96 22.90 -1.66 11.92
CA LEU A 96 22.01 -2.72 11.41
C LEU A 96 22.08 -4.00 12.25
N THR A 97 23.25 -4.34 12.80
CA THR A 97 23.42 -5.53 13.64
C THR A 97 22.60 -5.48 14.93
N LYS A 98 22.29 -4.27 15.44
CA LYS A 98 21.39 -4.09 16.61
C LYS A 98 19.96 -4.55 16.32
N TYR A 99 19.58 -4.60 15.05
CA TYR A 99 18.27 -5.04 14.56
C TYR A 99 18.34 -6.44 13.92
N GLU A 100 19.37 -7.24 14.26
CA GLU A 100 19.57 -8.59 13.73
C GLU A 100 19.71 -8.65 12.20
N LEU A 101 20.17 -7.57 11.60
CA LEU A 101 20.55 -7.51 10.19
C LEU A 101 22.08 -7.51 10.11
N VAL A 102 22.65 -8.71 10.02
CA VAL A 102 24.11 -8.89 9.94
C VAL A 102 24.53 -8.89 8.48
N PRO A 103 25.44 -7.98 8.06
CA PRO A 103 25.94 -7.95 6.69
C PRO A 103 26.62 -9.27 6.29
N GLU A 104 26.48 -9.65 5.02
CA GLU A 104 27.13 -10.84 4.45
C GLU A 104 28.67 -10.82 4.67
N GLU A 105 29.30 -9.64 4.51
CA GLU A 105 30.74 -9.42 4.76
C GLU A 105 31.16 -9.81 6.18
N TRP A 106 30.26 -9.82 7.14
CA TRP A 106 30.51 -10.17 8.55
C TRP A 106 29.93 -11.55 8.91
N GLY A 107 29.58 -12.35 7.87
CA GLY A 107 29.09 -13.72 8.05
C GLY A 107 27.60 -13.83 8.31
N GLY A 108 26.84 -12.80 8.00
CA GLY A 108 25.36 -12.80 8.03
C GLY A 108 24.74 -13.07 6.66
N ASP A 109 23.45 -12.78 6.55
CA ASP A 109 22.64 -13.08 5.36
C ASP A 109 22.16 -11.81 4.63
N VAL A 110 22.49 -10.61 5.15
CA VAL A 110 21.95 -9.35 4.61
C VAL A 110 22.93 -8.73 3.61
N ILE A 111 22.48 -8.55 2.39
CA ILE A 111 23.24 -7.87 1.34
C ILE A 111 23.16 -6.35 1.58
N CYS A 112 24.33 -5.71 1.72
CA CYS A 112 24.46 -4.27 1.88
C CYS A 112 25.16 -3.67 0.66
N VAL A 113 24.45 -2.85 -0.12
CA VAL A 113 24.98 -2.25 -1.35
C VAL A 113 25.17 -0.75 -1.14
N PRO A 114 26.41 -0.23 -1.24
CA PRO A 114 26.66 1.21 -1.25
C PRO A 114 26.20 1.80 -2.59
N VAL A 115 25.38 2.86 -2.52
CA VAL A 115 24.80 3.52 -3.70
C VAL A 115 24.82 5.04 -3.57
N SER A 116 24.75 5.74 -4.69
CA SER A 116 24.43 7.15 -4.74
C SER A 116 23.35 7.43 -5.78
N ALA A 117 22.16 7.79 -5.32
CA ALA A 117 21.07 8.17 -6.20
C ALA A 117 21.38 9.42 -7.02
N LYS A 118 22.32 10.27 -6.56
CA LYS A 118 22.71 11.49 -7.23
C LYS A 118 23.67 11.26 -8.40
N THR A 119 24.66 10.38 -8.22
CA THR A 119 25.68 10.05 -9.22
C THR A 119 25.35 8.78 -10.02
N HIS A 120 24.30 8.05 -9.61
CA HIS A 120 23.92 6.73 -10.11
C HIS A 120 24.95 5.62 -9.87
N GLU A 121 25.95 5.88 -9.02
CA GLU A 121 26.97 4.90 -8.64
C GLU A 121 26.32 3.78 -7.80
N GLY A 122 26.68 2.52 -8.09
CA GLY A 122 26.23 1.33 -7.36
C GLY A 122 24.80 0.88 -7.71
N ILE A 123 24.06 1.60 -8.56
CA ILE A 123 22.67 1.22 -8.92
C ILE A 123 22.66 -0.10 -9.70
N ASP A 124 23.55 -0.29 -10.67
CA ASP A 124 23.63 -1.53 -11.45
C ASP A 124 23.94 -2.72 -10.54
N ASN A 125 24.88 -2.56 -9.59
CA ASN A 125 25.18 -3.58 -8.60
C ASN A 125 23.98 -3.90 -7.69
N LEU A 126 23.18 -2.89 -7.31
CA LEU A 126 21.95 -3.11 -6.56
C LEU A 126 20.95 -3.95 -7.36
N LEU A 127 20.76 -3.65 -8.64
CA LEU A 127 19.86 -4.40 -9.52
C LEU A 127 20.33 -5.85 -9.71
N GLU A 128 21.63 -6.07 -9.91
CA GLU A 128 22.21 -7.42 -9.98
C GLU A 128 21.97 -8.22 -8.70
N ASN A 129 22.14 -7.62 -7.52
CA ASN A 129 21.89 -8.28 -6.24
C ASN A 129 20.40 -8.62 -6.05
N ILE A 130 19.48 -7.75 -6.48
CA ILE A 130 18.03 -8.03 -6.45
C ILE A 130 17.72 -9.26 -7.31
N LEU A 131 18.25 -9.32 -8.52
CA LEU A 131 18.05 -10.47 -9.42
C LEU A 131 18.65 -11.75 -8.84
N LEU A 132 19.84 -11.68 -8.25
CA LEU A 132 20.50 -12.82 -7.61
C LEU A 132 19.64 -13.38 -6.46
N VAL A 133 19.12 -12.51 -5.59
CA VAL A 133 18.22 -12.91 -4.50
C VAL A 133 16.94 -13.54 -5.05
N ALA A 134 16.33 -12.93 -6.08
CA ALA A 134 15.13 -13.45 -6.72
C ALA A 134 15.36 -14.84 -7.34
N GLU A 135 16.53 -15.09 -7.94
CA GLU A 135 16.92 -16.39 -8.48
C GLU A 135 17.11 -17.42 -7.36
N MET A 136 17.78 -17.06 -6.27
CA MET A 136 17.95 -17.93 -5.10
C MET A 136 16.63 -18.33 -4.45
N MET A 137 15.64 -17.42 -4.45
CA MET A 137 14.28 -17.68 -3.96
C MET A 137 13.46 -18.58 -4.90
N GLU A 138 13.93 -18.85 -6.11
CA GLU A 138 13.20 -19.64 -7.12
C GLU A 138 11.76 -19.15 -7.35
N LEU A 139 11.55 -17.84 -7.44
CA LEU A 139 10.22 -17.25 -7.62
C LEU A 139 9.55 -17.78 -8.88
N LYS A 140 8.33 -18.29 -8.75
CA LYS A 140 7.58 -18.93 -9.86
C LYS A 140 6.15 -18.41 -9.93
N ALA A 141 5.69 -18.11 -11.13
CA ALA A 141 4.31 -17.80 -11.42
C ALA A 141 3.84 -18.54 -12.67
N ASN A 142 2.56 -18.89 -12.72
CA ASN A 142 1.97 -19.55 -13.90
C ASN A 142 1.18 -18.52 -14.72
N PRO A 143 1.68 -18.06 -15.88
CA PRO A 143 0.97 -17.08 -16.70
C PRO A 143 -0.28 -17.66 -17.39
N ASN A 144 -0.37 -19.00 -17.55
CA ASN A 144 -1.43 -19.67 -18.30
C ASN A 144 -2.68 -19.97 -17.47
N ARG A 145 -2.94 -19.19 -16.43
CA ARG A 145 -4.17 -19.29 -15.62
C ARG A 145 -4.87 -17.92 -15.57
N ARG A 146 -6.08 -17.90 -15.03
CA ARG A 146 -6.81 -16.65 -14.77
C ARG A 146 -6.04 -15.80 -13.79
N ALA A 147 -6.08 -14.49 -14.00
CA ALA A 147 -5.37 -13.55 -13.18
C ALA A 147 -5.80 -13.62 -11.73
N LYS A 148 -4.79 -13.65 -10.85
CA LYS A 148 -4.88 -13.33 -9.45
C LYS A 148 -3.91 -12.20 -9.16
N GLY A 149 -4.36 -11.19 -8.45
CA GLY A 149 -3.55 -10.02 -8.11
C GLY A 149 -4.02 -9.37 -6.83
N VAL A 150 -3.43 -8.24 -6.51
CA VAL A 150 -3.75 -7.47 -5.31
C VAL A 150 -3.84 -5.99 -5.66
N VAL A 151 -4.76 -5.28 -5.01
CA VAL A 151 -4.92 -3.82 -5.18
C VAL A 151 -3.82 -3.11 -4.43
N ILE A 152 -2.99 -2.37 -5.16
CA ILE A 152 -1.99 -1.48 -4.58
C ILE A 152 -2.70 -0.25 -4.02
N GLU A 153 -3.51 0.40 -4.87
CA GLU A 153 -4.25 1.61 -4.54
C GLU A 153 -5.51 1.74 -5.38
N ALA A 154 -6.50 2.48 -4.89
CA ALA A 154 -7.73 2.75 -5.63
C ALA A 154 -8.22 4.16 -5.40
N LYS A 155 -8.82 4.75 -6.43
CA LYS A 155 -9.34 6.12 -6.43
C LYS A 155 -10.66 6.22 -7.20
N LEU A 156 -11.42 7.26 -6.92
CA LEU A 156 -12.59 7.63 -7.68
C LEU A 156 -12.26 8.78 -8.64
N ASP A 157 -12.08 8.46 -9.92
CA ASP A 157 -11.83 9.46 -10.96
C ASP A 157 -13.14 10.05 -11.47
N ARG A 158 -13.20 11.39 -11.62
CA ARG A 158 -14.43 12.09 -12.03
C ARG A 158 -14.90 11.74 -13.45
N GLY A 159 -14.00 11.33 -14.33
CA GLY A 159 -14.32 11.00 -15.73
C GLY A 159 -14.37 9.50 -16.00
N ARG A 160 -13.55 8.71 -15.31
CA ARG A 160 -13.37 7.28 -15.55
C ARG A 160 -14.09 6.39 -14.53
N GLY A 161 -14.63 6.99 -13.45
CA GLY A 161 -15.27 6.26 -12.36
C GLY A 161 -14.26 5.59 -11.41
N PRO A 162 -14.63 4.44 -10.80
CA PRO A 162 -13.72 3.68 -9.97
C PRO A 162 -12.52 3.18 -10.77
N VAL A 163 -11.33 3.47 -10.27
CA VAL A 163 -10.04 3.09 -10.86
C VAL A 163 -9.19 2.44 -9.79
N ALA A 164 -8.61 1.28 -10.09
CA ALA A 164 -7.73 0.58 -9.17
C ALA A 164 -6.41 0.23 -9.84
N THR A 165 -5.30 0.51 -9.17
CA THR A 165 -3.98 0.03 -9.54
C THR A 165 -3.77 -1.34 -8.92
N VAL A 166 -3.53 -2.34 -9.73
CA VAL A 166 -3.43 -3.74 -9.35
C VAL A 166 -2.07 -4.30 -9.75
N LEU A 167 -1.44 -5.04 -8.84
CA LEU A 167 -0.30 -5.90 -9.15
C LEU A 167 -0.82 -7.30 -9.47
N VAL A 168 -0.60 -7.76 -10.69
CA VAL A 168 -0.88 -9.14 -11.07
C VAL A 168 0.20 -10.04 -10.46
N GLN A 169 -0.17 -10.96 -9.59
CA GLN A 169 0.76 -11.88 -8.93
C GLN A 169 0.85 -13.23 -9.65
N ASN A 170 -0.23 -13.66 -10.24
CA ASN A 170 -0.29 -14.96 -10.91
C ASN A 170 -1.34 -14.93 -12.03
N GLY A 171 -1.15 -15.71 -13.08
CA GLY A 171 -2.02 -15.71 -14.24
C GLY A 171 -1.81 -14.49 -15.12
N THR A 172 -2.70 -14.32 -16.08
CA THR A 172 -2.68 -13.20 -17.02
C THR A 172 -4.03 -12.51 -17.04
N LEU A 173 -4.04 -11.21 -16.85
CA LEU A 173 -5.22 -10.36 -16.93
C LEU A 173 -5.37 -9.82 -18.34
N HIS A 174 -6.57 -9.97 -18.93
CA HIS A 174 -6.88 -9.46 -20.25
C HIS A 174 -7.93 -8.36 -20.19
N GLN A 175 -7.85 -7.44 -21.12
CA GLN A 175 -8.94 -6.51 -21.36
C GLN A 175 -10.21 -7.29 -21.74
N GLY A 176 -11.30 -7.04 -21.03
CA GLY A 176 -12.56 -7.74 -21.21
C GLY A 176 -12.88 -8.80 -20.17
N ASP A 177 -11.90 -9.19 -19.35
CA ASP A 177 -12.11 -10.15 -18.26
C ASP A 177 -13.11 -9.63 -17.22
N TYR A 178 -13.91 -10.53 -16.65
CA TYR A 178 -14.69 -10.25 -15.46
C TYR A 178 -13.82 -10.45 -14.22
N VAL A 179 -13.85 -9.49 -13.32
CA VAL A 179 -13.03 -9.49 -12.10
C VAL A 179 -13.85 -9.22 -10.86
N ILE A 180 -13.44 -9.84 -9.77
CA ILE A 180 -13.88 -9.55 -8.40
C ILE A 180 -12.67 -8.96 -7.68
N VAL A 181 -12.85 -7.81 -7.07
CA VAL A 181 -11.79 -7.10 -6.35
C VAL A 181 -12.34 -6.70 -4.98
N GLY A 182 -12.01 -7.49 -3.96
CA GLY A 182 -12.65 -7.35 -2.65
C GLY A 182 -14.17 -7.49 -2.75
N ASN A 183 -14.89 -6.40 -2.48
CA ASN A 183 -16.35 -6.29 -2.59
C ASN A 183 -16.83 -5.67 -3.92
N ALA A 184 -15.90 -5.16 -4.73
CA ALA A 184 -16.20 -4.59 -6.03
C ALA A 184 -16.17 -5.66 -7.12
N VAL A 185 -17.01 -5.50 -8.14
CA VAL A 185 -17.02 -6.33 -9.33
C VAL A 185 -17.02 -5.48 -10.58
N GLY A 186 -16.58 -6.04 -11.67
CA GLY A 186 -16.64 -5.34 -12.93
C GLY A 186 -16.08 -6.13 -14.08
N ARG A 187 -16.16 -5.52 -15.25
CA ARG A 187 -15.48 -5.97 -16.45
C ARG A 187 -14.35 -5.01 -16.76
N VAL A 188 -13.16 -5.52 -16.94
CA VAL A 188 -11.98 -4.71 -17.30
C VAL A 188 -12.21 -4.06 -18.66
N ARG A 189 -12.64 -2.79 -18.64
CA ARG A 189 -12.90 -2.02 -19.87
C ARG A 189 -11.61 -1.54 -20.52
N ALA A 190 -10.67 -1.10 -19.72
CA ALA A 190 -9.35 -0.66 -20.13
C ALA A 190 -8.33 -0.95 -19.04
N MET A 191 -7.09 -1.18 -19.46
CA MET A 191 -5.92 -1.25 -18.59
C MET A 191 -4.91 -0.21 -19.07
N VAL A 192 -4.22 0.42 -18.13
CA VAL A 192 -3.17 1.41 -18.39
C VAL A 192 -1.93 0.99 -17.60
N ASP A 193 -0.78 1.00 -18.25
CA ASP A 193 0.50 0.69 -17.60
C ASP A 193 1.02 1.88 -16.77
N ASP A 194 2.13 1.69 -16.06
CA ASP A 194 2.82 2.71 -15.27
C ASP A 194 3.32 3.90 -16.10
N LYS A 195 3.46 3.73 -17.42
CA LYS A 195 3.88 4.75 -18.40
C LYS A 195 2.69 5.50 -19.04
N GLY A 196 1.46 5.22 -18.59
CA GLY A 196 0.23 5.83 -19.09
C GLY A 196 -0.24 5.28 -20.45
N LYS A 197 0.31 4.16 -20.93
CA LYS A 197 -0.09 3.54 -22.20
C LYS A 197 -1.17 2.49 -21.97
N THR A 198 -2.08 2.34 -22.92
CA THR A 198 -3.10 1.29 -22.86
C THR A 198 -2.48 -0.08 -23.06
N ALA A 199 -2.68 -0.96 -22.08
CA ALA A 199 -2.29 -2.37 -22.13
C ALA A 199 -3.51 -3.24 -22.42
N LYS A 200 -3.33 -4.28 -23.24
CA LYS A 200 -4.39 -5.29 -23.50
C LYS A 200 -4.23 -6.53 -22.64
N VAL A 201 -3.03 -6.77 -22.16
CA VAL A 201 -2.62 -7.96 -21.42
C VAL A 201 -1.66 -7.53 -20.33
N ALA A 202 -1.82 -8.09 -19.12
CA ALA A 202 -0.89 -7.92 -18.01
C ALA A 202 -0.58 -9.30 -17.41
N GLY A 203 0.68 -9.72 -17.50
CA GLY A 203 1.20 -10.95 -16.92
C GLY A 203 1.58 -10.83 -15.46
N PRO A 204 2.18 -11.88 -14.86
CA PRO A 204 2.68 -11.84 -13.50
C PRO A 204 3.70 -10.72 -13.28
N SER A 205 3.69 -10.14 -12.09
CA SER A 205 4.53 -9.02 -11.64
C SER A 205 4.36 -7.72 -12.41
N VAL A 206 3.32 -7.59 -13.24
CA VAL A 206 3.03 -6.35 -14.00
C VAL A 206 1.98 -5.53 -13.25
N PRO A 207 2.27 -4.27 -12.89
CA PRO A 207 1.30 -3.36 -12.32
C PRO A 207 0.47 -2.73 -13.44
N VAL A 208 -0.85 -2.67 -13.25
CA VAL A 208 -1.78 -2.03 -14.21
C VAL A 208 -2.88 -1.28 -13.48
N GLU A 209 -3.22 -0.11 -13.98
CA GLU A 209 -4.42 0.63 -13.59
C GLU A 209 -5.61 0.04 -14.36
N ILE A 210 -6.62 -0.48 -13.67
CA ILE A 210 -7.83 -1.05 -14.28
C ILE A 210 -9.02 -0.11 -14.13
N ILE A 211 -9.84 -0.08 -15.18
CA ILE A 211 -11.06 0.73 -15.27
C ILE A 211 -12.23 -0.19 -15.60
N GLY A 212 -13.37 0.00 -14.93
CA GLY A 212 -14.60 -0.74 -15.22
C GLY A 212 -15.18 -1.50 -14.03
N LEU A 213 -14.70 -1.22 -12.82
CA LEU A 213 -15.31 -1.68 -11.58
C LEU A 213 -16.59 -0.91 -11.27
N ASP A 214 -17.50 -1.52 -10.52
CA ASP A 214 -18.76 -0.91 -10.05
C ASP A 214 -18.56 -0.03 -8.80
N ASP A 215 -17.53 -0.30 -8.00
CA ASP A 215 -17.20 0.44 -6.80
C ASP A 215 -15.69 0.54 -6.62
N VAL A 216 -15.24 1.40 -5.70
CA VAL A 216 -13.82 1.57 -5.37
C VAL A 216 -13.40 0.48 -4.37
N PRO A 217 -12.50 -0.44 -4.75
CA PRO A 217 -12.01 -1.46 -3.84
C PRO A 217 -11.07 -0.87 -2.79
N GLN A 218 -10.83 -1.63 -1.72
CA GLN A 218 -9.85 -1.24 -0.72
C GLN A 218 -8.44 -1.63 -1.17
N ALA A 219 -7.46 -0.82 -0.80
CA ALA A 219 -6.06 -1.17 -1.01
C ALA A 219 -5.71 -2.41 -0.18
N GLY A 220 -5.09 -3.40 -0.82
CA GLY A 220 -4.84 -4.73 -0.25
C GLY A 220 -5.89 -5.79 -0.59
N ASP A 221 -7.01 -5.41 -1.22
CA ASP A 221 -8.00 -6.37 -1.68
C ASP A 221 -7.43 -7.31 -2.75
N GLU A 222 -7.84 -8.57 -2.71
CA GLU A 222 -7.48 -9.53 -3.76
C GLU A 222 -8.33 -9.31 -5.02
N LEU A 223 -7.65 -9.26 -6.17
CA LEU A 223 -8.26 -9.38 -7.49
C LEU A 223 -8.27 -10.84 -7.92
N ASN A 224 -9.42 -11.31 -8.37
CA ASN A 224 -9.57 -12.63 -8.99
C ASN A 224 -10.36 -12.49 -10.30
N ALA A 225 -9.77 -12.91 -11.42
CA ALA A 225 -10.48 -13.02 -12.69
C ALA A 225 -11.37 -14.26 -12.70
N VAL A 226 -12.62 -14.10 -13.15
CA VAL A 226 -13.66 -15.14 -13.17
C VAL A 226 -14.20 -15.40 -14.56
N GLU A 227 -14.97 -16.51 -14.71
CA GLU A 227 -15.47 -16.93 -16.03
C GLU A 227 -16.55 -16.04 -16.58
N ASP A 228 -17.50 -15.71 -15.73
CA ASP A 228 -18.69 -14.99 -16.14
C ASP A 228 -19.15 -13.95 -15.11
N GLU A 229 -19.98 -13.04 -15.57
CA GLU A 229 -20.54 -11.96 -14.79
C GLU A 229 -21.45 -12.43 -13.65
N ARG A 230 -22.16 -13.56 -13.85
CA ARG A 230 -23.10 -14.06 -12.84
C ARG A 230 -22.36 -14.58 -11.63
N MET A 231 -21.27 -15.31 -11.88
CA MET A 231 -20.38 -15.80 -10.83
C MET A 231 -19.76 -14.63 -10.06
N ALA A 232 -19.27 -13.60 -10.80
CA ALA A 232 -18.73 -12.39 -10.19
C ALA A 232 -19.72 -11.74 -9.23
N LYS A 233 -20.94 -11.44 -9.72
CA LYS A 233 -21.98 -10.78 -8.92
C LYS A 233 -22.40 -11.62 -7.70
N SER A 234 -22.64 -12.90 -7.87
CA SER A 234 -23.04 -13.77 -6.76
C SER A 234 -22.01 -13.80 -5.62
N LEU A 235 -20.72 -13.89 -5.96
CA LEU A 235 -19.65 -13.89 -4.97
C LEU A 235 -19.48 -12.52 -4.29
N ALA A 236 -19.64 -11.44 -5.03
CA ALA A 236 -19.56 -10.08 -4.46
C ALA A 236 -20.73 -9.80 -3.53
N ASP A 237 -21.96 -10.15 -3.92
CA ASP A 237 -23.13 -9.98 -3.07
C ASP A 237 -22.96 -10.76 -1.76
N GLN A 238 -22.48 -11.99 -1.82
CA GLN A 238 -22.17 -12.78 -0.63
C GLN A 238 -21.12 -12.13 0.26
N ARG A 239 -20.05 -11.57 -0.32
CA ARG A 239 -19.00 -10.85 0.43
C ARG A 239 -19.54 -9.57 1.06
N ARG A 240 -20.36 -8.80 0.32
CA ARG A 240 -21.01 -7.58 0.82
C ARG A 240 -21.94 -7.86 1.99
N ASP A 241 -22.72 -8.92 1.92
CA ASP A 241 -23.63 -9.34 3.00
C ASP A 241 -22.84 -9.75 4.24
N ASN A 242 -21.78 -10.55 4.08
CA ASN A 242 -20.91 -10.93 5.19
C ASN A 242 -20.26 -9.71 5.84
N HIS A 243 -19.68 -8.81 5.05
CA HIS A 243 -19.05 -7.60 5.55
C HIS A 243 -20.05 -6.68 6.27
N ARG A 244 -21.27 -6.56 5.74
CA ARG A 244 -22.35 -5.82 6.41
C ARG A 244 -22.73 -6.43 7.76
N GLN A 245 -22.79 -7.76 7.85
CA GLN A 245 -23.07 -8.47 9.10
C GLN A 245 -21.94 -8.26 10.13
N GLU A 246 -20.66 -8.28 9.69
CA GLU A 246 -19.51 -8.02 10.54
C GLU A 246 -19.52 -6.59 11.11
N ILE A 247 -19.80 -5.59 10.27
CA ILE A 247 -19.93 -4.19 10.71
C ILE A 247 -21.07 -4.03 11.72
N LEU A 248 -22.23 -4.64 11.46
CA LEU A 248 -23.37 -4.56 12.37
C LEU A 248 -23.05 -5.24 13.71
N ALA A 249 -22.37 -6.39 13.70
CA ALA A 249 -21.93 -7.09 14.90
C ALA A 249 -20.87 -6.31 15.69
N ALA A 250 -19.92 -5.67 15.02
CA ALA A 250 -18.90 -4.82 15.62
C ALA A 250 -19.52 -3.58 16.28
N ASN A 251 -20.43 -2.89 15.56
CA ASN A 251 -21.12 -1.71 16.08
C ASN A 251 -22.04 -2.04 17.27
N ALA A 252 -22.67 -3.21 17.28
CA ALA A 252 -23.50 -3.65 18.42
C ALA A 252 -22.68 -3.86 19.72
N ARG A 253 -21.42 -4.31 19.59
CA ARG A 253 -20.51 -4.46 20.75
C ARG A 253 -19.99 -3.12 21.26
N VAL A 254 -19.60 -2.24 20.34
CA VAL A 254 -19.08 -0.90 20.67
C VAL A 254 -20.14 -0.04 21.39
N ASN A 255 -21.42 -0.12 20.98
CA ASN A 255 -22.50 0.65 21.60
C ASN A 255 -22.77 0.33 23.07
N LEU A 256 -22.47 -0.86 23.56
CA LEU A 256 -22.67 -1.24 24.95
C LEU A 256 -21.54 -0.72 25.86
N ASP A 257 -20.30 -0.81 25.41
CA ASP A 257 -19.13 -0.31 26.16
C ASP A 257 -19.03 1.22 26.12
N ASP A 258 -19.34 1.84 24.97
CA ASP A 258 -19.36 3.30 24.82
C ASP A 258 -20.50 3.95 25.62
N LEU A 259 -21.67 3.33 25.75
CA LEU A 259 -22.77 3.85 26.58
C LEU A 259 -22.39 3.88 28.06
N VAL A 260 -21.65 2.90 28.57
CA VAL A 260 -21.18 2.87 29.93
C VAL A 260 -20.11 3.93 30.19
N SER A 261 -19.19 4.14 29.24
CA SER A 261 -18.14 5.15 29.33
C SER A 261 -18.64 6.58 29.11
N LEU A 262 -19.61 6.80 28.22
CA LEU A 262 -20.25 8.11 28.02
C LEU A 262 -21.05 8.61 29.22
N ILE A 263 -21.58 7.69 30.02
CA ILE A 263 -22.30 8.04 31.27
C ILE A 263 -21.32 8.36 32.42
N ALA A 264 -20.09 7.84 32.37
CA ALA A 264 -19.14 7.95 33.46
C ALA A 264 -18.26 9.21 33.47
N ASP A 265 -17.83 9.75 32.29
CA ASP A 265 -16.65 10.65 32.28
C ASP A 265 -16.85 12.06 31.70
N GLY A 266 -17.99 12.44 31.14
CA GLY A 266 -18.17 13.80 30.57
C GLY A 266 -17.16 14.20 29.47
N VAL A 267 -16.44 13.24 28.89
CA VAL A 267 -15.44 13.46 27.82
C VAL A 267 -16.12 13.99 26.56
N LYS A 268 -15.62 15.10 26.03
CA LYS A 268 -16.13 15.68 24.80
C LYS A 268 -15.70 14.84 23.60
N THR A 269 -16.65 14.48 22.73
CA THR A 269 -16.35 13.76 21.48
C THR A 269 -16.31 14.72 20.31
N LEU A 270 -15.20 14.72 19.56
CA LEU A 270 -15.04 15.42 18.30
C LEU A 270 -15.28 14.45 17.14
N ASN A 271 -16.43 14.58 16.48
CA ASN A 271 -16.76 13.77 15.33
C ASN A 271 -16.10 14.33 14.07
N VAL A 272 -15.47 13.46 13.27
CA VAL A 272 -14.79 13.85 12.03
C VAL A 272 -15.23 12.95 10.88
N ILE A 273 -15.43 13.54 9.70
CA ILE A 273 -15.58 12.85 8.43
C ILE A 273 -14.29 13.08 7.63
N VAL A 274 -13.68 12.02 7.13
CA VAL A 274 -12.45 12.08 6.34
C VAL A 274 -12.76 11.82 4.88
N LYS A 275 -12.30 12.71 4.00
CA LYS A 275 -12.34 12.52 2.55
C LYS A 275 -10.93 12.70 1.99
N ALA A 276 -10.49 11.77 1.16
CA ALA A 276 -9.18 11.82 0.53
C ALA A 276 -9.25 11.41 -0.95
N ASP A 277 -8.23 11.71 -1.68
CA ASP A 277 -8.10 11.38 -3.11
C ASP A 277 -7.96 9.87 -3.35
N VAL A 278 -7.26 9.16 -2.45
CA VAL A 278 -7.04 7.71 -2.51
C VAL A 278 -7.29 7.03 -1.16
N GLY A 279 -7.54 5.70 -1.21
CA GLY A 279 -7.85 4.89 -0.03
C GLY A 279 -6.76 4.92 1.04
N GLY A 280 -5.51 4.82 0.65
CA GLY A 280 -4.39 4.83 1.59
C GLY A 280 -4.21 6.16 2.32
N SER A 281 -4.41 7.31 1.63
CA SER A 281 -4.40 8.64 2.27
C SER A 281 -5.53 8.77 3.29
N ALA A 282 -6.74 8.28 2.98
CA ALA A 282 -7.87 8.28 3.90
C ALA A 282 -7.57 7.48 5.18
N GLU A 283 -6.96 6.30 5.05
CA GLU A 283 -6.52 5.48 6.18
C GLU A 283 -5.46 6.19 7.04
N ALA A 284 -4.46 6.81 6.42
CA ALA A 284 -3.39 7.52 7.11
C ALA A 284 -3.91 8.72 7.92
N VAL A 285 -4.78 9.53 7.32
CA VAL A 285 -5.42 10.67 7.99
C VAL A 285 -6.30 10.19 9.14
N LYS A 286 -7.11 9.15 8.92
CA LYS A 286 -7.93 8.55 9.99
C LYS A 286 -7.06 8.07 11.15
N ALA A 287 -5.98 7.33 10.90
CA ALA A 287 -5.08 6.83 11.93
C ALA A 287 -4.41 7.97 12.71
N SER A 288 -3.98 9.03 12.01
CA SER A 288 -3.36 10.20 12.63
C SER A 288 -4.36 10.97 13.51
N LEU A 289 -5.59 11.15 13.05
CA LEU A 289 -6.65 11.82 13.82
C LEU A 289 -7.01 11.06 15.09
N LEU A 290 -7.10 9.73 15.02
CA LEU A 290 -7.39 8.89 16.20
C LEU A 290 -6.29 8.97 17.25
N LYS A 291 -5.02 9.12 16.87
CA LYS A 291 -3.88 9.32 17.78
C LYS A 291 -3.94 10.66 18.55
N LEU A 292 -4.69 11.65 18.07
CA LEU A 292 -4.86 12.94 18.75
C LEU A 292 -5.85 12.90 19.91
N SER A 293 -6.55 11.79 20.11
CA SER A 293 -7.43 11.61 21.28
C SER A 293 -6.65 11.71 22.58
N ASN A 294 -7.19 12.43 23.55
CA ASN A 294 -6.64 12.58 24.90
C ASN A 294 -7.74 12.37 25.95
N GLU A 295 -7.41 12.54 27.22
CA GLU A 295 -8.35 12.36 28.34
C GLU A 295 -9.52 13.36 28.34
N GLU A 296 -9.36 14.54 27.73
CA GLU A 296 -10.39 15.58 27.67
C GLU A 296 -11.28 15.49 26.43
N VAL A 297 -10.69 15.05 25.28
CA VAL A 297 -11.36 15.02 23.97
C VAL A 297 -11.06 13.72 23.23
N LYS A 298 -12.12 12.96 22.95
CA LYS A 298 -12.06 11.75 22.11
C LYS A 298 -12.35 12.13 20.65
N VAL A 299 -11.42 11.84 19.72
CA VAL A 299 -11.66 12.00 18.29
C VAL A 299 -12.34 10.74 17.74
N ALA A 300 -13.50 10.90 17.13
CA ALA A 300 -14.25 9.81 16.51
C ALA A 300 -14.37 10.05 15.00
N VAL A 301 -13.78 9.19 14.19
CA VAL A 301 -13.94 9.23 12.73
C VAL A 301 -15.18 8.43 12.35
N ILE A 302 -16.29 9.14 12.11
CA ILE A 302 -17.60 8.53 11.84
C ILE A 302 -17.76 8.04 10.40
N HIS A 303 -17.05 8.67 9.45
CA HIS A 303 -17.03 8.26 8.04
C HIS A 303 -15.69 8.56 7.41
N SER A 304 -15.20 7.63 6.58
CA SER A 304 -13.98 7.80 5.80
C SER A 304 -14.21 7.25 4.39
N ALA A 305 -14.00 8.07 3.38
CA ALA A 305 -14.25 7.67 1.99
C ALA A 305 -13.31 8.38 1.01
N VAL A 306 -13.20 7.80 -0.18
CA VAL A 306 -12.40 8.31 -1.30
C VAL A 306 -13.23 9.23 -2.17
N GLY A 307 -12.61 10.27 -2.71
CA GLY A 307 -13.20 11.22 -3.63
C GLY A 307 -13.56 12.57 -3.00
N GLY A 308 -14.18 13.45 -3.78
CA GLY A 308 -14.55 14.79 -3.33
C GLY A 308 -15.65 14.80 -2.29
N ILE A 309 -15.78 15.93 -1.59
CA ILE A 309 -16.87 16.18 -0.64
C ILE A 309 -18.19 16.31 -1.41
N THR A 310 -19.19 15.52 -1.01
CA THR A 310 -20.52 15.48 -1.60
C THR A 310 -21.57 16.14 -0.71
N GLU A 311 -22.75 16.44 -1.25
CA GLU A 311 -23.88 16.94 -0.47
C GLU A 311 -24.27 15.98 0.67
N SER A 312 -24.22 14.66 0.42
CA SER A 312 -24.48 13.65 1.43
C SER A 312 -23.49 13.69 2.59
N ASP A 313 -22.22 14.00 2.33
CA ASP A 313 -21.21 14.16 3.38
C ASP A 313 -21.52 15.39 4.26
N VAL A 314 -21.98 16.49 3.64
CA VAL A 314 -22.38 17.71 4.36
C VAL A 314 -23.62 17.45 5.21
N MET A 315 -24.62 16.73 4.69
CA MET A 315 -25.81 16.34 5.45
C MET A 315 -25.44 15.44 6.64
N LEU A 316 -24.54 14.48 6.44
CA LEU A 316 -24.06 13.61 7.51
C LEU A 316 -23.29 14.39 8.57
N ALA A 317 -22.44 15.34 8.16
CA ALA A 317 -21.72 16.22 9.07
C ALA A 317 -22.65 17.07 9.91
N ALA A 318 -23.69 17.66 9.29
CA ALA A 318 -24.70 18.45 9.99
C ALA A 318 -25.50 17.59 11.01
N ALA A 319 -25.90 16.39 10.60
CA ALA A 319 -26.68 15.48 11.47
C ALA A 319 -25.89 14.95 12.67
N SER A 320 -24.59 14.76 12.51
CA SER A 320 -23.70 14.19 13.55
C SER A 320 -22.82 15.21 14.24
N ASN A 321 -23.01 16.50 13.99
CA ASN A 321 -22.17 17.61 14.48
C ASN A 321 -20.69 17.34 14.25
N ALA A 322 -20.34 16.92 13.04
CA ALA A 322 -18.99 16.52 12.65
C ALA A 322 -18.28 17.58 11.80
N ILE A 323 -16.96 17.60 11.87
CA ILE A 323 -16.09 18.39 11.01
C ILE A 323 -15.69 17.55 9.79
N ILE A 324 -15.72 18.12 8.60
CA ILE A 324 -15.25 17.47 7.38
C ILE A 324 -13.77 17.83 7.18
N CYS A 325 -12.90 16.81 7.13
CA CYS A 325 -11.49 16.93 6.84
C CYS A 325 -11.25 16.39 5.42
N GLY A 326 -10.89 17.28 4.50
CA GLY A 326 -10.48 16.94 3.14
C GLY A 326 -8.96 16.87 3.03
N PHE A 327 -8.45 15.87 2.30
CA PHE A 327 -7.04 15.69 2.01
C PHE A 327 -6.86 15.51 0.50
N ASN A 328 -6.14 16.47 -0.11
CA ASN A 328 -5.80 16.59 -1.56
C ASN A 328 -6.95 16.94 -2.51
#